data_65f020884582b3c6496eea170223162a
#
_entry.id   65f020884582b3c6496eea170223162a
#
_cell.length_a   1.000
_cell.length_b   1.000
_cell.length_c   1.000
_cell.angle_alpha   90.00
_cell.angle_beta   90.00
_cell.angle_gamma   90.00
#
_symmetry.space_group_name_H-M   'P 1'
#
loop_
_entity.id
_entity.type
_entity.pdbx_description
1 polymer ?
#
loop_
_entity_poly.entity_id
_entity_poly.type
_entity_poly.pdbx_seq_one_letter_code
_entity_poly.pdbx_strand_id
1 'polypeptide(L)'
;DGKVGEKEKVEEVREYVKSIKGFKSIHYTFSKNNKGLADSIIGGVSQVINQYGKVIVLEDDLVLMPNFLNFLNQGLDYYENNQKVMSVCGHSCKVKVPADYPYDAYFFTRSSSWGWATWKDRWDLVDWKLNDWDSVVANRKAFIKSQGSDVFKMLRDCKLGKNHSWA
;
A
#
# COMPACT_ATOMS: atom_id res chain seq x y z
N ASP A 1 17.52 4.29 8.16
CA ASP A 1 17.54 4.25 9.62
C ASP A 1 17.65 2.84 10.16
N GLY A 2 18.84 2.25 10.07
CA GLY A 2 19.14 0.92 10.54
C GLY A 2 19.06 0.78 12.07
N LYS A 3 19.17 -0.45 12.53
CA LYS A 3 19.36 -0.78 13.94
C LYS A 3 20.73 -0.29 14.41
N VAL A 4 20.95 -0.27 15.72
CA VAL A 4 22.28 0.06 16.30
C VAL A 4 23.36 -0.82 15.67
N GLY A 5 24.42 -0.22 15.14
CA GLY A 5 25.52 -0.92 14.43
C GLY A 5 25.35 -1.06 12.91
N GLU A 6 24.25 -0.60 12.31
CA GLU A 6 24.00 -0.69 10.85
C GLU A 6 24.19 0.65 10.11
N LYS A 7 24.82 1.63 10.74
CA LYS A 7 24.98 2.98 10.17
C LYS A 7 25.67 2.98 8.81
N GLU A 8 26.70 2.17 8.64
CA GLU A 8 27.45 2.06 7.38
C GLU A 8 26.58 1.51 6.25
N LYS A 9 25.80 0.46 6.52
CA LYS A 9 24.86 -0.12 5.55
C LYS A 9 23.77 0.87 5.16
N VAL A 10 23.27 1.65 6.11
CA VAL A 10 22.26 2.68 5.83
C VAL A 10 22.84 3.75 4.90
N GLU A 11 24.08 4.16 5.11
CA GLU A 11 24.71 5.15 4.25
C GLU A 11 25.00 4.60 2.86
N GLU A 12 25.44 3.35 2.75
CA GLU A 12 25.59 2.65 1.48
C GLU A 12 24.29 2.62 0.67
N VAL A 13 23.16 2.27 1.31
CA VAL A 13 21.84 2.30 0.67
C VAL A 13 21.47 3.73 0.23
N ARG A 14 21.73 4.73 1.03
CA ARG A 14 21.46 6.13 0.69
C ARG A 14 22.26 6.60 -0.52
N GLU A 15 23.53 6.24 -0.61
CA GLU A 15 24.36 6.55 -1.76
C GLU A 15 23.88 5.80 -3.02
N TYR A 16 23.49 4.53 -2.88
CA TYR A 16 22.90 3.78 -3.98
C TYR A 16 21.61 4.46 -4.49
N VAL A 17 20.71 4.81 -3.60
CA VAL A 17 19.43 5.49 -3.96
C VAL A 17 19.70 6.81 -4.70
N LYS A 18 20.70 7.60 -4.28
CA LYS A 18 21.10 8.85 -4.96
C LYS A 18 21.66 8.61 -6.36
N SER A 19 22.18 7.42 -6.64
CA SER A 19 22.72 7.06 -7.96
C SER A 19 21.63 6.71 -8.99
N ILE A 20 20.39 6.49 -8.58
CA ILE A 20 19.26 6.11 -9.45
C ILE A 20 18.98 7.23 -10.45
N LYS A 21 18.80 6.84 -11.72
CA LYS A 21 18.52 7.74 -12.86
C LYS A 21 17.35 7.20 -13.68
N GLY A 22 16.94 7.95 -14.69
CA GLY A 22 15.91 7.51 -15.66
C GLY A 22 14.50 8.02 -15.34
N PHE A 23 14.34 8.86 -14.31
CA PHE A 23 13.08 9.52 -13.97
C PHE A 23 13.14 11.02 -14.32
N LYS A 24 11.97 11.61 -14.61
CA LYS A 24 11.84 13.05 -14.87
C LYS A 24 12.31 13.90 -13.67
N SER A 25 11.98 13.45 -12.46
CA SER A 25 12.43 14.04 -11.20
C SER A 25 12.53 12.94 -10.13
N ILE A 26 13.47 13.08 -9.22
CA ILE A 26 13.67 12.18 -8.09
C ILE A 26 13.77 13.03 -6.83
N HIS A 27 12.97 12.69 -5.82
CA HIS A 27 12.99 13.32 -4.51
C HIS A 27 13.34 12.29 -3.45
N TYR A 28 14.29 12.60 -2.58
CA TYR A 28 14.76 11.70 -1.54
C TYR A 28 14.28 12.20 -0.18
N THR A 29 13.72 11.29 0.62
CA THR A 29 13.36 11.59 2.01
C THR A 29 14.08 10.60 2.93
N PHE A 30 15.14 11.05 3.58
CA PHE A 30 15.91 10.24 4.53
C PHE A 30 15.53 10.63 5.97
N SER A 31 14.99 9.68 6.71
CA SER A 31 14.68 9.88 8.13
C SER A 31 15.97 9.90 8.97
N LYS A 32 15.99 10.73 10.02
CA LYS A 32 17.09 10.73 11.00
C LYS A 32 17.03 9.53 11.95
N ASN A 33 15.81 9.08 12.24
CA ASN A 33 15.54 7.96 13.15
C ASN A 33 14.68 6.92 12.45
N ASN A 34 14.75 5.67 12.90
CA ASN A 34 13.86 4.61 12.44
C ASN A 34 12.42 4.92 12.91
N LYS A 35 11.51 5.04 11.97
CA LYS A 35 10.08 5.26 12.21
C LYS A 35 9.26 3.97 12.20
N GLY A 36 9.89 2.87 11.81
CA GLY A 36 9.20 1.64 11.47
C GLY A 36 8.53 1.69 10.08
N LEU A 37 8.08 0.53 9.62
CA LEU A 37 7.53 0.38 8.28
C LEU A 37 6.21 1.16 8.12
N ALA A 38 5.26 0.97 9.03
CA ALA A 38 3.94 1.58 8.92
C ALA A 38 4.00 3.11 8.83
N ASP A 39 4.67 3.78 9.76
CA ASP A 39 4.79 5.24 9.76
C ASP A 39 5.58 5.76 8.56
N SER A 40 6.55 4.99 8.07
CA SER A 40 7.30 5.36 6.87
C SER A 40 6.42 5.33 5.62
N ILE A 41 5.62 4.27 5.44
CA ILE A 41 4.70 4.15 4.31
C ILE A 41 3.57 5.18 4.41
N ILE A 42 2.90 5.28 5.55
CA ILE A 42 1.80 6.23 5.75
C ILE A 42 2.28 7.67 5.50
N GLY A 43 3.42 8.04 6.09
CA GLY A 43 3.99 9.39 5.93
C GLY A 43 4.44 9.67 4.50
N GLY A 44 5.12 8.72 3.85
CA GLY A 44 5.60 8.84 2.47
C GLY A 44 4.45 8.97 1.47
N VAL A 45 3.47 8.07 1.56
CA VAL A 45 2.27 8.11 0.72
C VAL A 45 1.49 9.41 0.93
N SER A 46 1.26 9.81 2.19
CA SER A 46 0.55 11.05 2.50
C SER A 46 1.26 12.29 1.94
N GLN A 47 2.58 12.33 1.99
CA GLN A 47 3.36 13.42 1.42
C GLN A 47 3.17 13.52 -0.10
N VAL A 48 3.31 12.40 -0.81
CA VAL A 48 3.21 12.36 -2.29
C VAL A 48 1.78 12.60 -2.74
N ILE A 49 0.81 11.94 -2.14
CA ILE A 49 -0.60 12.00 -2.58
C ILE A 49 -1.23 13.38 -2.32
N ASN A 50 -0.80 14.08 -1.27
CA ASN A 50 -1.23 15.46 -1.01
C ASN A 50 -0.70 16.45 -2.06
N GLN A 51 0.44 16.15 -2.68
CA GLN A 51 1.04 16.99 -3.70
C GLN A 51 0.49 16.69 -5.10
N TYR A 52 0.24 15.40 -5.42
CA TYR A 52 -0.05 14.95 -6.77
C TYR A 52 -1.47 14.39 -6.98
N GLY A 53 -2.24 14.20 -5.91
CA GLY A 53 -3.62 13.71 -5.94
C GLY A 53 -3.75 12.19 -6.11
N LYS A 54 -2.75 11.52 -6.66
CA LYS A 54 -2.69 10.07 -6.84
C LYS A 54 -1.25 9.57 -6.71
N VAL A 55 -1.09 8.28 -6.38
CA VAL A 55 0.23 7.68 -6.11
C VAL A 55 0.26 6.21 -6.54
N ILE A 56 1.42 5.76 -7.03
CA ILE A 56 1.79 4.35 -7.14
C ILE A 56 2.84 4.08 -6.06
N VAL A 57 2.64 3.03 -5.28
CA VAL A 57 3.51 2.64 -4.17
C VAL A 57 4.16 1.30 -4.46
N LEU A 58 5.47 1.27 -4.30
CA LEU A 58 6.32 0.08 -4.49
C LEU A 58 7.21 -0.11 -3.27
N GLU A 59 7.46 -1.35 -2.91
CA GLU A 59 8.49 -1.72 -1.93
C GLU A 59 9.78 -2.10 -2.68
N ASP A 60 10.92 -2.03 -2.00
CA ASP A 60 12.26 -2.18 -2.58
C ASP A 60 12.62 -3.63 -2.97
N ASP A 61 11.87 -4.61 -2.48
CA ASP A 61 12.05 -6.03 -2.77
C ASP A 61 11.15 -6.56 -3.92
N LEU A 62 10.43 -5.68 -4.63
CA LEU A 62 9.54 -6.07 -5.71
C LEU A 62 10.26 -6.10 -7.07
N VAL A 63 10.08 -7.19 -7.79
CA VAL A 63 10.48 -7.31 -9.20
C VAL A 63 9.24 -7.15 -10.08
N LEU A 64 9.21 -6.09 -10.87
CA LEU A 64 8.03 -5.71 -11.65
C LEU A 64 8.02 -6.36 -13.03
N MET A 65 6.86 -6.80 -13.48
CA MET A 65 6.65 -7.18 -14.88
C MET A 65 6.69 -5.93 -15.78
N PRO A 66 7.13 -6.04 -17.06
CA PRO A 66 7.31 -4.89 -17.93
C PRO A 66 6.09 -3.97 -18.07
N ASN A 67 4.88 -4.51 -18.00
CA ASN A 67 3.63 -3.75 -18.14
C ASN A 67 3.05 -3.23 -16.84
N PHE A 68 3.71 -3.45 -15.71
CA PHE A 68 3.18 -3.17 -14.37
C PHE A 68 2.78 -1.70 -14.18
N LEU A 69 3.68 -0.76 -14.46
CA LEU A 69 3.41 0.68 -14.31
C LEU A 69 2.31 1.16 -15.26
N ASN A 70 2.27 0.60 -16.47
CA ASN A 70 1.22 0.91 -17.44
C ASN A 70 -0.16 0.46 -16.94
N PHE A 71 -0.25 -0.74 -16.40
CA PHE A 71 -1.47 -1.27 -15.81
C PHE A 71 -1.99 -0.40 -14.65
N LEU A 72 -1.11 -0.02 -13.72
CA LEU A 72 -1.52 0.83 -12.59
C LEU A 72 -1.93 2.23 -13.03
N ASN A 73 -1.22 2.85 -13.98
CA ASN A 73 -1.59 4.17 -14.51
C ASN A 73 -2.95 4.12 -15.22
N GLN A 74 -3.16 3.14 -16.10
CA GLN A 74 -4.46 2.96 -16.76
C GLN A 74 -5.59 2.74 -15.76
N GLY A 75 -5.35 1.93 -14.71
CA GLY A 75 -6.31 1.73 -13.64
C GLY A 75 -6.61 3.02 -12.87
N LEU A 76 -5.59 3.82 -12.55
CA LEU A 76 -5.76 5.12 -11.91
C LEU A 76 -6.61 6.07 -12.77
N ASP A 77 -6.38 6.11 -14.06
CA ASP A 77 -7.13 7.00 -14.97
C ASP A 77 -8.56 6.49 -15.19
N TYR A 78 -8.74 5.17 -15.40
CA TYR A 78 -10.04 4.59 -15.68
C TYR A 78 -11.01 4.64 -14.50
N TYR A 79 -10.51 4.41 -13.28
CA TYR A 79 -11.34 4.37 -12.07
C TYR A 79 -11.33 5.67 -11.25
N GLU A 80 -10.74 6.75 -11.73
CA GLU A 80 -10.62 8.02 -11.01
C GLU A 80 -11.97 8.51 -10.45
N ASN A 81 -13.03 8.43 -11.26
CA ASN A 81 -14.38 8.88 -10.89
C ASN A 81 -15.25 7.78 -10.25
N ASN A 82 -14.72 6.57 -10.03
CA ASN A 82 -15.48 5.49 -9.41
C ASN A 82 -15.09 5.32 -7.93
N GLN A 83 -15.83 6.00 -7.06
CA GLN A 83 -15.59 6.00 -5.60
C GLN A 83 -15.73 4.62 -4.92
N LYS A 84 -16.24 3.60 -5.62
CA LYS A 84 -16.30 2.22 -5.09
C LYS A 84 -14.97 1.48 -5.23
N VAL A 85 -14.04 2.01 -6.02
CA VAL A 85 -12.70 1.43 -6.20
C VAL A 85 -11.73 2.18 -5.29
N MET A 86 -11.24 1.51 -4.26
CA MET A 86 -10.36 2.10 -3.26
C MET A 86 -8.88 2.11 -3.70
N SER A 87 -8.46 1.09 -4.46
CA SER A 87 -7.08 0.96 -4.93
C SER A 87 -7.01 0.09 -6.19
N VAL A 88 -5.92 0.23 -6.93
CA VAL A 88 -5.53 -0.66 -8.03
C VAL A 88 -4.29 -1.41 -7.57
N CYS A 89 -4.34 -2.76 -7.57
CA CYS A 89 -3.23 -3.59 -7.12
C CYS A 89 -2.62 -4.35 -8.29
N GLY A 90 -1.30 -4.33 -8.39
CA GLY A 90 -0.56 -5.06 -9.42
C GLY A 90 -0.27 -6.52 -9.05
N HIS A 91 -0.61 -6.92 -7.84
CA HIS A 91 -0.51 -8.30 -7.34
C HIS A 91 -1.83 -8.75 -6.74
N SER A 92 -2.14 -10.03 -6.90
CA SER A 92 -3.31 -10.64 -6.26
C SER A 92 -2.98 -12.02 -5.69
N CYS A 93 -3.78 -12.44 -4.72
CA CYS A 93 -3.78 -13.84 -4.28
C CYS A 93 -4.15 -14.76 -5.45
N LYS A 94 -3.78 -16.05 -5.35
CA LYS A 94 -4.23 -17.04 -6.34
C LYS A 94 -5.76 -17.14 -6.31
N VAL A 95 -6.39 -16.60 -7.34
CA VAL A 95 -7.83 -16.67 -7.58
C VAL A 95 -8.06 -17.52 -8.81
N LYS A 96 -9.05 -18.43 -8.75
CA LYS A 96 -9.51 -19.14 -9.95
C LYS A 96 -10.36 -18.17 -10.76
N VAL A 97 -9.79 -17.65 -11.82
CA VAL A 97 -10.53 -16.88 -12.83
C VAL A 97 -11.12 -17.87 -13.83
N PRO A 98 -12.42 -17.76 -14.21
CA PRO A 98 -13.02 -18.58 -15.26
C PRO A 98 -12.22 -18.49 -16.56
N ALA A 99 -12.15 -19.58 -17.31
CA ALA A 99 -11.36 -19.64 -18.55
C ALA A 99 -11.88 -18.69 -19.65
N ASP A 100 -13.16 -18.35 -19.58
CA ASP A 100 -13.87 -17.44 -20.47
C ASP A 100 -13.99 -16.00 -19.93
N TYR A 101 -13.28 -15.67 -18.85
CA TYR A 101 -13.27 -14.33 -18.28
C TYR A 101 -12.56 -13.35 -19.22
N PRO A 102 -13.26 -12.34 -19.77
CA PRO A 102 -12.74 -11.56 -20.88
C PRO A 102 -11.91 -10.34 -20.48
N TYR A 103 -11.63 -10.13 -19.20
CA TYR A 103 -10.97 -8.92 -18.71
C TYR A 103 -9.61 -9.22 -18.09
N ASP A 104 -8.70 -8.25 -18.15
CA ASP A 104 -7.34 -8.35 -17.57
C ASP A 104 -7.31 -8.04 -16.07
N ALA A 105 -8.42 -7.58 -15.49
CA ALA A 105 -8.54 -7.22 -14.10
C ALA A 105 -9.87 -7.68 -13.51
N TYR A 106 -9.91 -7.86 -12.21
CA TYR A 106 -11.13 -8.21 -11.48
C TYR A 106 -11.22 -7.42 -10.16
N PHE A 107 -12.44 -7.27 -9.65
CA PHE A 107 -12.65 -6.64 -8.36
C PHE A 107 -12.49 -7.63 -7.23
N PHE A 108 -11.83 -7.19 -6.18
CA PHE A 108 -11.64 -7.96 -4.98
C PHE A 108 -11.82 -7.10 -3.73
N THR A 109 -12.25 -7.70 -2.62
CA THR A 109 -12.52 -6.96 -1.40
C THR A 109 -11.27 -6.67 -0.56
N ARG A 110 -10.15 -7.31 -0.88
CA ARG A 110 -8.85 -7.11 -0.23
C ARG A 110 -7.90 -6.33 -1.12
N SER A 111 -7.23 -5.38 -0.53
CA SER A 111 -6.06 -4.73 -1.10
C SER A 111 -4.83 -5.64 -1.00
N SER A 112 -3.86 -5.46 -1.90
CA SER A 112 -2.53 -6.05 -1.82
C SER A 112 -1.50 -4.96 -1.63
N SER A 113 -0.57 -5.14 -0.68
CA SER A 113 0.54 -4.22 -0.44
C SER A 113 1.67 -4.33 -1.47
N TRP A 114 1.69 -5.38 -2.28
CA TRP A 114 2.77 -5.65 -3.24
C TRP A 114 2.57 -4.92 -4.55
N GLY A 115 2.87 -3.62 -4.52
CA GLY A 115 2.69 -2.74 -5.66
C GLY A 115 1.22 -2.38 -5.90
N TRP A 116 0.86 -1.18 -5.52
CA TRP A 116 -0.51 -0.69 -5.54
C TRP A 116 -0.57 0.79 -5.85
N ALA A 117 -1.75 1.27 -6.19
CA ALA A 117 -2.02 2.66 -6.49
C ALA A 117 -3.35 3.10 -5.89
N THR A 118 -3.45 4.38 -5.54
CA THR A 118 -4.68 4.97 -4.99
C THR A 118 -4.74 6.47 -5.25
N TRP A 119 -5.85 7.08 -4.88
CA TRP A 119 -6.13 8.51 -5.00
C TRP A 119 -6.26 9.16 -3.61
N LYS A 120 -6.06 10.47 -3.56
CA LYS A 120 -6.09 11.22 -2.31
C LYS A 120 -7.41 11.08 -1.56
N ASP A 121 -8.53 11.21 -2.24
CA ASP A 121 -9.86 11.13 -1.65
C ASP A 121 -10.16 9.75 -1.04
N ARG A 122 -9.59 8.65 -1.58
CA ARG A 122 -9.67 7.30 -0.98
C ARG A 122 -8.71 7.15 0.19
N TRP A 123 -7.49 7.68 0.06
CA TRP A 123 -6.49 7.67 1.12
C TRP A 123 -6.96 8.41 2.37
N ASP A 124 -7.64 9.54 2.19
CA ASP A 124 -8.19 10.35 3.27
C ASP A 124 -9.34 9.65 4.03
N LEU A 125 -9.95 8.59 3.47
CA LEU A 125 -10.98 7.79 4.13
C LEU A 125 -10.42 6.74 5.09
N VAL A 126 -9.11 6.46 5.06
CA VAL A 126 -8.53 5.39 5.87
C VAL A 126 -8.46 5.80 7.34
N ASP A 127 -9.10 5.05 8.20
CA ASP A 127 -9.05 5.25 9.66
C ASP A 127 -7.85 4.54 10.30
N TRP A 128 -6.70 5.19 10.28
CA TRP A 128 -5.46 4.67 10.87
C TRP A 128 -5.52 4.45 12.39
N LYS A 129 -6.53 5.02 13.07
CA LYS A 129 -6.71 4.91 14.52
C LYS A 129 -7.69 3.81 14.92
N LEU A 130 -8.34 3.17 13.95
CA LEU A 130 -9.37 2.17 14.18
C LEU A 130 -10.46 2.70 15.14
N ASN A 131 -10.98 3.91 14.86
CA ASN A 131 -12.06 4.50 15.67
C ASN A 131 -13.37 3.71 15.52
N ASP A 132 -13.56 3.03 14.39
CA ASP A 132 -14.71 2.19 14.08
C ASP A 132 -14.58 0.73 14.58
N TRP A 133 -13.56 0.41 15.39
CA TRP A 133 -13.26 -0.94 15.86
C TRP A 133 -14.46 -1.66 16.46
N ASP A 134 -15.29 -0.98 17.24
CA ASP A 134 -16.48 -1.58 17.88
C ASP A 134 -17.50 -2.04 16.82
N SER A 135 -17.64 -1.29 15.73
CA SER A 135 -18.46 -1.68 14.58
C SER A 135 -17.89 -2.92 13.86
N VAL A 136 -16.58 -2.98 13.68
CA VAL A 136 -15.90 -4.16 13.10
C VAL A 136 -16.14 -5.39 13.96
N VAL A 137 -16.04 -5.27 15.29
CA VAL A 137 -16.30 -6.37 16.24
C VAL A 137 -17.75 -6.81 16.19
N ALA A 138 -18.70 -5.87 16.21
CA ALA A 138 -20.14 -6.16 16.12
C ALA A 138 -20.49 -6.93 14.82
N ASN A 139 -19.81 -6.61 13.73
CA ASN A 139 -20.02 -7.23 12.42
C ASN A 139 -18.95 -8.30 12.06
N ARG A 140 -18.27 -8.87 13.07
CA ARG A 140 -17.12 -9.76 12.90
C ARG A 140 -17.32 -10.86 11.87
N LYS A 141 -18.47 -11.55 11.88
CA LYS A 141 -18.74 -12.66 10.96
C LYS A 141 -18.75 -12.18 9.49
N ALA A 142 -19.42 -11.07 9.22
CA ALA A 142 -19.47 -10.48 7.87
C ALA A 142 -18.09 -9.97 7.45
N PHE A 143 -17.36 -9.31 8.36
CA PHE A 143 -16.01 -8.84 8.13
C PHE A 143 -15.06 -9.99 7.76
N ILE A 144 -15.02 -11.06 8.55
CA ILE A 144 -14.18 -12.23 8.29
C ILE A 144 -14.55 -12.91 6.97
N LYS A 145 -15.83 -12.97 6.63
CA LYS A 145 -16.28 -13.54 5.36
C LYS A 145 -15.76 -12.74 4.15
N SER A 146 -15.66 -11.43 4.25
CA SER A 146 -15.22 -10.54 3.15
C SER A 146 -13.71 -10.32 3.12
N GLN A 147 -13.06 -10.17 4.27
CA GLN A 147 -11.66 -9.76 4.38
C GLN A 147 -10.71 -10.88 4.80
N GLY A 148 -11.23 -11.93 5.41
CA GLY A 148 -10.44 -13.02 5.97
C GLY A 148 -10.19 -12.88 7.48
N SER A 149 -9.93 -14.01 8.12
CA SER A 149 -9.66 -14.07 9.58
C SER A 149 -8.29 -13.50 9.95
N ASP A 150 -7.35 -13.54 9.04
CA ASP A 150 -6.00 -12.99 9.17
C ASP A 150 -6.02 -11.47 9.28
N VAL A 151 -6.80 -10.77 8.41
CA VAL A 151 -6.97 -9.32 8.48
C VAL A 151 -7.66 -8.91 9.78
N PHE A 152 -8.71 -9.64 10.20
CA PHE A 152 -9.36 -9.36 11.50
C PHE A 152 -8.38 -9.50 12.66
N LYS A 153 -7.53 -10.54 12.65
CA LYS A 153 -6.50 -10.73 13.68
C LYS A 153 -5.48 -9.57 13.66
N MET A 154 -5.02 -9.18 12.48
CA MET A 154 -4.07 -8.07 12.32
C MET A 154 -4.63 -6.76 12.89
N LEU A 155 -5.86 -6.39 12.50
CA LEU A 155 -6.52 -5.18 13.02
C LEU A 155 -6.70 -5.22 14.54
N ARG A 156 -7.11 -6.37 15.08
CA ARG A 156 -7.21 -6.55 16.54
C ARG A 156 -5.87 -6.35 17.22
N ASP A 157 -4.80 -6.91 16.67
CA ASP A 157 -3.46 -6.81 17.24
C ASP A 157 -2.93 -5.37 17.13
N CYS A 158 -3.29 -4.62 16.08
CA CYS A 158 -3.04 -3.17 15.98
C CYS A 158 -3.82 -2.39 17.05
N LYS A 159 -5.13 -2.66 17.21
CA LYS A 159 -5.95 -1.98 18.22
C LYS A 159 -5.45 -2.20 19.64
N LEU A 160 -4.86 -3.37 19.91
CA LEU A 160 -4.26 -3.72 21.20
C LEU A 160 -2.81 -3.23 21.36
N GLY A 161 -2.26 -2.50 20.40
CA GLY A 161 -0.88 -2.02 20.43
C GLY A 161 0.18 -3.13 20.33
N LYS A 162 -0.20 -4.34 19.89
CA LYS A 162 0.71 -5.49 19.71
C LYS A 162 1.38 -5.49 18.34
N ASN A 163 0.83 -4.77 17.40
CA ASN A 163 1.33 -4.62 16.04
C ASN A 163 1.05 -3.20 15.56
N HIS A 164 1.81 -2.75 14.58
CA HIS A 164 1.57 -1.52 13.84
C HIS A 164 1.68 -1.83 12.36
N SER A 165 0.55 -1.86 11.65
CA SER A 165 0.48 -2.18 10.23
C SER A 165 -0.17 -1.02 9.46
N TRP A 166 0.22 -0.88 8.21
CA TRP A 166 -0.35 0.05 7.25
C TRP A 166 -1.17 -0.66 6.15
N ALA A 167 -1.10 -2.00 6.10
CA ALA A 167 -1.74 -2.86 5.09
C ALA A 167 -3.01 -3.51 5.64
#